data_c2cbf791295f936101f51f3136762fb7
#
_entry.id   c2cbf791295f936101f51f3136762fb7
#
_cell.length_a   1.000
_cell.length_b   1.000
_cell.length_c   1.000
_cell.angle_alpha   90.00
_cell.angle_beta   90.00
_cell.angle_gamma   90.00
#
_symmetry.space_group_name_H-M   'P 1'
#
loop_
_entity.id
_entity.type
_entity.pdbx_description
1 polymer ?
#
loop_
_entity_poly.entity_id
_entity_poly.type
_entity_poly.pdbx_seq_one_letter_code
_entity_poly.pdbx_strand_id
1 'polypeptide(L)'
;MKFNRLLKLNEQITTHAIIENIQQKGRNYILTLKSIHLDSNSKETGTSEWSLFIRAEDSKLEKSNQQKDPKPKPKPKAPSEASTKQIIFSQDFHVPDGVTYKYAEASGDRNKIHIDPEYAKKAGLDGVIVHGLCTMAMAIEQITDNHLGGFPGTIKEVGLRFSSPVWPTDDLTVQGWKAEDEENSLLFEVNRSGGDTKVIKSGRLKFENEQHIGF
;
A
#
# COMPACT_ATOMS: atom_id res chain seq x y z
N MET A 1 -2.44 8.36 2.65
CA MET A 1 -3.73 8.94 2.29
C MET A 1 -4.36 9.49 3.55
N LYS A 2 -4.90 10.71 3.50
CA LYS A 2 -5.64 11.33 4.62
C LYS A 2 -7.04 11.65 4.16
N PHE A 3 -8.01 11.47 5.04
CA PHE A 3 -9.43 11.67 4.78
C PHE A 3 -9.97 12.71 5.75
N ASN A 4 -10.41 13.84 5.24
CA ASN A 4 -10.99 14.90 6.08
C ASN A 4 -12.48 14.62 6.37
N ARG A 5 -13.14 13.89 5.47
CA ARG A 5 -14.53 13.44 5.55
C ARG A 5 -14.82 12.31 4.56
N LEU A 6 -15.95 11.64 4.74
CA LEU A 6 -16.49 10.76 3.73
C LEU A 6 -16.92 11.54 2.48
N LEU A 7 -16.74 10.92 1.31
CA LEU A 7 -17.30 11.42 0.06
C LEU A 7 -18.80 11.10 -0.01
N LYS A 8 -19.56 11.98 -0.63
CA LYS A 8 -21.01 11.80 -0.86
C LYS A 8 -21.24 11.11 -2.21
N LEU A 9 -22.35 10.42 -2.33
CA LEU A 9 -22.78 9.85 -3.61
C LEU A 9 -22.98 10.99 -4.64
N ASN A 10 -22.51 10.76 -5.86
CA ASN A 10 -22.58 11.71 -6.97
C ASN A 10 -21.86 13.05 -6.71
N GLU A 11 -20.95 13.08 -5.75
CA GLU A 11 -20.14 14.26 -5.50
C GLU A 11 -19.05 14.42 -6.56
N GLN A 12 -18.92 15.62 -7.09
CA GLN A 12 -17.82 15.95 -8.00
C GLN A 12 -16.56 16.31 -7.20
N ILE A 13 -15.46 15.60 -7.49
CA ILE A 13 -14.17 15.82 -6.88
C ILE A 13 -13.17 16.28 -7.94
N THR A 14 -12.50 17.40 -7.66
CA THR A 14 -11.37 17.87 -8.46
C THR A 14 -10.08 17.46 -7.77
N THR A 15 -9.19 16.80 -8.51
CA THR A 15 -7.89 16.36 -7.99
C THR A 15 -6.77 17.16 -8.62
N HIS A 16 -5.95 17.80 -7.80
CA HIS A 16 -4.70 18.44 -8.20
C HIS A 16 -3.53 17.54 -7.81
N ALA A 17 -2.81 17.03 -8.81
CA ALA A 17 -1.62 16.20 -8.60
C ALA A 17 -0.36 17.01 -8.93
N ILE A 18 0.64 16.92 -8.06
CA ILE A 18 1.93 17.58 -8.22
C ILE A 18 3.08 16.60 -7.99
N ILE A 19 4.19 16.83 -8.65
CA ILE A 19 5.46 16.20 -8.31
C ILE A 19 6.05 17.03 -7.17
N GLU A 20 6.06 16.45 -5.96
CA GLU A 20 6.53 17.14 -4.77
C GLU A 20 8.06 17.04 -4.64
N ASN A 21 8.64 15.89 -5.00
CA ASN A 21 10.08 15.68 -4.90
C ASN A 21 10.58 14.62 -5.88
N ILE A 22 11.82 14.79 -6.34
CA ILE A 22 12.58 13.78 -7.07
C ILE A 22 13.94 13.65 -6.39
N GLN A 23 14.19 12.52 -5.74
CA GLN A 23 15.44 12.26 -5.03
C GLN A 23 16.23 11.17 -5.74
N GLN A 24 17.49 11.43 -6.07
CA GLN A 24 18.41 10.41 -6.58
C GLN A 24 18.88 9.51 -5.44
N LYS A 25 18.84 8.19 -5.65
CA LYS A 25 19.34 7.17 -4.72
C LYS A 25 20.25 6.20 -5.46
N GLY A 26 21.53 6.48 -5.44
CA GLY A 26 22.50 5.82 -6.31
C GLY A 26 22.17 6.13 -7.77
N ARG A 27 22.00 5.11 -8.61
CA ARG A 27 21.56 5.25 -10.01
C ARG A 27 20.05 5.34 -10.19
N ASN A 28 19.27 5.08 -9.13
CA ASN A 28 17.80 5.06 -9.15
C ASN A 28 17.22 6.39 -8.63
N TYR A 29 15.89 6.53 -8.74
CA TYR A 29 15.19 7.70 -8.25
C TYR A 29 14.03 7.32 -7.35
N ILE A 30 13.72 8.18 -6.40
CA ILE A 30 12.47 8.17 -5.65
C ILE A 30 11.68 9.38 -6.11
N LEU A 31 10.53 9.13 -6.70
CA LEU A 31 9.57 10.16 -7.12
C LEU A 31 8.46 10.24 -6.08
N THR A 32 8.28 11.42 -5.47
CA THR A 32 7.16 11.68 -4.56
C THR A 32 6.10 12.50 -5.29
N LEU A 33 4.91 11.95 -5.36
CA LEU A 33 3.71 12.58 -5.92
C LEU A 33 2.74 12.89 -4.78
N LYS A 34 2.14 14.08 -4.83
CA LYS A 34 1.08 14.49 -3.90
C LYS A 34 -0.16 14.86 -4.67
N SER A 35 -1.31 14.39 -4.22
CA SER A 35 -2.61 14.75 -4.75
C SER A 35 -3.46 15.38 -3.66
N ILE A 36 -4.14 16.47 -4.00
CA ILE A 36 -5.11 17.17 -3.14
C ILE A 36 -6.48 17.02 -3.79
N HIS A 37 -7.46 16.55 -3.03
CA HIS A 37 -8.81 16.29 -3.51
C HIS A 37 -9.76 17.34 -2.96
N LEU A 38 -10.44 18.06 -3.85
CA LEU A 38 -11.32 19.19 -3.53
C LEU A 38 -12.75 18.89 -3.94
N ASP A 39 -13.71 19.28 -3.14
CA ASP A 39 -15.13 19.26 -3.52
C ASP A 39 -15.50 20.45 -4.43
N SER A 40 -16.76 20.52 -4.85
CA SER A 40 -17.28 21.60 -5.72
C SER A 40 -17.17 23.01 -5.12
N ASN A 41 -16.98 23.11 -3.81
CA ASN A 41 -16.76 24.37 -3.11
C ASN A 41 -15.27 24.65 -2.84
N SER A 42 -14.37 23.93 -3.50
CA SER A 42 -12.90 24.02 -3.30
C SER A 42 -12.44 23.67 -1.88
N LYS A 43 -13.26 22.95 -1.11
CA LYS A 43 -12.89 22.46 0.21
C LYS A 43 -12.18 21.14 0.09
N GLU A 44 -11.06 20.97 0.80
CA GLU A 44 -10.27 19.74 0.81
C GLU A 44 -11.05 18.58 1.46
N THR A 45 -11.21 17.52 0.72
CA THR A 45 -11.84 16.26 1.15
C THR A 45 -10.82 15.23 1.62
N GLY A 46 -9.58 15.36 1.14
CA GLY A 46 -8.47 14.49 1.52
C GLY A 46 -7.24 14.71 0.67
N THR A 47 -6.15 14.03 1.03
CA THR A 47 -4.88 14.04 0.30
C THR A 47 -4.32 12.64 0.12
N SER A 48 -3.53 12.46 -0.95
CA SER A 48 -2.76 11.23 -1.18
C SER A 48 -1.30 11.56 -1.46
N GLU A 49 -0.39 10.78 -0.91
CA GLU A 49 1.03 10.87 -1.20
C GLU A 49 1.54 9.50 -1.66
N TRP A 50 2.36 9.49 -2.69
CA TRP A 50 2.93 8.31 -3.31
C TRP A 50 4.43 8.45 -3.44
N SER A 51 5.17 7.48 -2.94
CA SER A 51 6.61 7.36 -3.19
C SER A 51 6.86 6.19 -4.13
N LEU A 52 7.30 6.50 -5.35
CA LEU A 52 7.60 5.54 -6.39
C LEU A 52 9.10 5.35 -6.52
N PHE A 53 9.57 4.10 -6.44
CA PHE A 53 10.96 3.77 -6.70
C PHE A 53 11.15 3.48 -8.19
N ILE A 54 11.87 4.36 -8.89
CA ILE A 54 12.14 4.25 -10.31
C ILE A 54 13.56 3.69 -10.49
N ARG A 55 13.65 2.51 -11.11
CA ARG A 55 14.93 1.91 -11.48
C ARG A 55 15.45 2.53 -12.75
N ALA A 56 16.75 2.89 -12.78
CA ALA A 56 17.40 3.25 -14.03
C ALA A 56 17.48 2.00 -14.93
N GLU A 57 17.17 2.15 -16.20
CA GLU A 57 17.41 1.09 -17.18
C GLU A 57 18.92 0.83 -17.29
N ASP A 58 19.31 -0.45 -17.33
CA ASP A 58 20.68 -0.83 -17.68
C ASP A 58 20.86 -0.52 -19.17
N SER A 59 21.41 0.67 -19.48
CA SER A 59 21.86 0.93 -20.85
C SER A 59 22.89 -0.13 -21.19
N LYS A 60 22.63 -0.93 -22.23
CA LYS A 60 23.52 -2.00 -22.73
C LYS A 60 24.89 -1.48 -23.19
N LEU A 61 25.18 -0.19 -23.01
CA LEU A 61 26.36 0.49 -23.58
C LEU A 61 27.56 0.64 -22.63
N GLU A 62 27.47 0.24 -21.35
CA GLU A 62 28.62 0.35 -20.43
C GLU A 62 29.02 -0.97 -19.77
N LYS A 63 29.18 -2.03 -20.56
CA LYS A 63 29.88 -3.25 -20.12
C LYS A 63 31.36 -3.21 -20.48
N SER A 64 32.02 -2.08 -20.35
CA SER A 64 33.50 -2.02 -20.42
C SER A 64 34.00 -1.11 -19.31
N ASN A 65 34.73 -1.73 -18.36
CA ASN A 65 35.50 -1.10 -17.30
C ASN A 65 34.73 -0.48 -16.11
N GLN A 66 34.10 -1.32 -15.29
CA GLN A 66 34.05 -1.01 -13.86
C GLN A 66 34.60 -2.19 -13.08
N GLN A 67 35.75 -1.95 -12.45
CA GLN A 67 36.27 -2.75 -11.35
C GLN A 67 35.15 -2.94 -10.35
N LYS A 68 34.88 -4.20 -10.00
CA LYS A 68 33.95 -4.54 -8.94
C LYS A 68 34.48 -3.99 -7.63
N ASP A 69 33.98 -2.86 -7.19
CA ASP A 69 34.16 -2.47 -5.80
C ASP A 69 33.62 -3.61 -4.91
N PRO A 70 34.41 -4.01 -3.89
CA PRO A 70 33.96 -5.09 -3.02
C PRO A 70 32.65 -4.68 -2.36
N LYS A 71 31.63 -5.53 -2.51
CA LYS A 71 30.34 -5.35 -1.80
C LYS A 71 30.66 -5.05 -0.33
N PRO A 72 30.15 -3.93 0.23
CA PRO A 72 30.31 -3.70 1.65
C PRO A 72 29.73 -4.90 2.40
N LYS A 73 30.58 -5.54 3.22
CA LYS A 73 30.15 -6.63 4.11
C LYS A 73 28.92 -6.13 4.87
N PRO A 74 27.85 -6.93 4.97
CA PRO A 74 26.70 -6.55 5.77
C PRO A 74 27.22 -6.25 7.18
N LYS A 75 27.02 -5.00 7.63
CA LYS A 75 27.23 -4.67 9.05
C LYS A 75 26.42 -5.68 9.86
N PRO A 76 26.97 -6.26 10.94
CA PRO A 76 26.19 -7.09 11.83
C PRO A 76 24.95 -6.27 12.19
N LYS A 77 23.76 -6.77 11.86
CA LYS A 77 22.54 -6.23 12.42
C LYS A 77 22.70 -6.37 13.92
N ALA A 78 22.77 -5.25 14.64
CA ALA A 78 22.52 -5.28 16.05
C ALA A 78 21.26 -6.13 16.27
N PRO A 79 21.21 -7.02 17.27
CA PRO A 79 20.00 -7.75 17.56
C PRO A 79 18.91 -6.70 17.68
N SER A 80 17.98 -6.66 16.70
CA SER A 80 16.76 -5.93 16.89
C SER A 80 16.16 -6.57 18.11
N GLU A 81 16.06 -5.84 19.21
CA GLU A 81 15.12 -6.17 20.26
C GLU A 81 13.80 -6.39 19.54
N ALA A 82 13.48 -7.64 19.28
CA ALA A 82 12.16 -8.07 18.94
C ALA A 82 11.34 -7.77 20.19
N SER A 83 10.93 -6.49 20.34
CA SER A 83 9.81 -6.20 21.19
C SER A 83 8.73 -7.13 20.67
N THR A 84 8.31 -8.06 21.48
CA THR A 84 7.21 -8.99 21.22
C THR A 84 5.97 -8.10 21.14
N LYS A 85 5.78 -7.47 19.96
CA LYS A 85 4.60 -6.65 19.69
C LYS A 85 3.41 -7.57 19.86
N GLN A 86 2.61 -7.32 20.88
CA GLN A 86 1.43 -8.11 21.12
C GLN A 86 0.47 -7.92 19.94
N ILE A 87 0.28 -8.99 19.16
CA ILE A 87 -0.72 -9.01 18.09
C ILE A 87 -2.09 -8.89 18.76
N ILE A 88 -2.85 -7.86 18.40
CA ILE A 88 -4.19 -7.61 18.93
C ILE A 88 -5.28 -8.19 18.04
N PHE A 89 -4.98 -8.40 16.76
CA PHE A 89 -5.84 -9.14 15.86
C PHE A 89 -5.03 -9.82 14.75
N SER A 90 -5.58 -10.91 14.22
CA SER A 90 -5.06 -11.63 13.06
C SER A 90 -6.24 -12.19 12.29
N GLN A 91 -6.38 -11.85 11.02
CA GLN A 91 -7.49 -12.26 10.18
C GLN A 91 -6.99 -12.74 8.83
N ASP A 92 -7.45 -13.94 8.45
CA ASP A 92 -7.19 -14.49 7.13
C ASP A 92 -8.27 -14.04 6.13
N PHE A 93 -7.85 -13.82 4.88
CA PHE A 93 -8.77 -13.51 3.80
C PHE A 93 -8.23 -14.04 2.46
N HIS A 94 -9.16 -14.41 1.59
CA HIS A 94 -8.87 -14.94 0.27
C HIS A 94 -8.96 -13.85 -0.79
N VAL A 95 -8.00 -13.81 -1.70
CA VAL A 95 -8.01 -12.90 -2.86
C VAL A 95 -8.86 -13.53 -3.97
N PRO A 96 -10.01 -12.97 -4.33
CA PRO A 96 -10.89 -13.59 -5.33
C PRO A 96 -10.23 -13.73 -6.70
N ASP A 97 -10.51 -14.85 -7.39
CA ASP A 97 -10.16 -14.98 -8.79
C ASP A 97 -10.85 -13.89 -9.62
N GLY A 98 -10.16 -13.39 -10.65
CA GLY A 98 -10.67 -12.34 -11.54
C GLY A 98 -10.81 -10.95 -10.89
N VAL A 99 -10.40 -10.75 -9.63
CA VAL A 99 -10.47 -9.45 -8.93
C VAL A 99 -9.71 -8.34 -9.66
N THR A 100 -8.62 -8.69 -10.35
CA THR A 100 -7.80 -7.74 -11.11
C THR A 100 -8.61 -7.04 -12.21
N TYR A 101 -9.39 -7.81 -12.96
CA TYR A 101 -10.21 -7.29 -14.06
C TYR A 101 -11.35 -6.42 -13.52
N LYS A 102 -12.05 -6.88 -12.48
CA LYS A 102 -13.12 -6.12 -11.83
C LYS A 102 -12.60 -4.78 -11.26
N TYR A 103 -11.44 -4.84 -10.61
CA TYR A 103 -10.84 -3.63 -10.06
C TYR A 103 -10.38 -2.67 -11.17
N ALA A 104 -9.79 -3.17 -12.26
CA ALA A 104 -9.41 -2.34 -13.41
C ALA A 104 -10.60 -1.61 -14.04
N GLU A 105 -11.76 -2.26 -14.11
CA GLU A 105 -13.00 -1.63 -14.59
C GLU A 105 -13.50 -0.54 -13.65
N ALA A 106 -13.51 -0.82 -12.35
CA ALA A 106 -14.02 0.10 -11.33
C ALA A 106 -13.10 1.31 -11.12
N SER A 107 -11.78 1.10 -11.09
CA SER A 107 -10.79 2.13 -10.77
C SER A 107 -10.27 2.89 -11.99
N GLY A 108 -10.41 2.32 -13.19
CA GLY A 108 -9.78 2.84 -14.40
C GLY A 108 -8.28 2.53 -14.52
N ASP A 109 -7.67 1.85 -13.55
CA ASP A 109 -6.27 1.42 -13.62
C ASP A 109 -6.14 0.18 -14.51
N ARG A 110 -5.80 0.42 -15.77
CA ARG A 110 -5.63 -0.60 -16.81
C ARG A 110 -4.18 -0.89 -17.12
N ASN A 111 -3.29 -0.74 -16.14
CA ASN A 111 -1.89 -1.15 -16.32
C ASN A 111 -1.83 -2.64 -16.67
N LYS A 112 -1.15 -2.95 -17.77
CA LYS A 112 -1.14 -4.29 -18.36
C LYS A 112 -0.62 -5.39 -17.45
N ILE A 113 0.22 -5.09 -16.46
CA ILE A 113 0.67 -6.08 -15.48
C ILE A 113 -0.47 -6.69 -14.66
N HIS A 114 -1.64 -6.04 -14.63
CA HIS A 114 -2.81 -6.46 -13.88
C HIS A 114 -3.88 -7.15 -14.72
N ILE A 115 -3.83 -7.00 -16.06
CA ILE A 115 -4.91 -7.44 -16.95
C ILE A 115 -4.44 -8.22 -18.19
N ASP A 116 -3.14 -8.28 -18.45
CA ASP A 116 -2.56 -8.98 -19.61
C ASP A 116 -1.49 -9.97 -19.13
N PRO A 117 -1.81 -11.28 -19.11
CA PRO A 117 -0.89 -12.32 -18.62
C PRO A 117 0.43 -12.36 -19.40
N GLU A 118 0.38 -12.16 -20.71
CA GLU A 118 1.59 -12.20 -21.54
C GLU A 118 2.48 -10.98 -21.29
N TYR A 119 1.88 -9.81 -21.06
CA TYR A 119 2.62 -8.63 -20.68
C TYR A 119 3.24 -8.79 -19.29
N ALA A 120 2.49 -9.32 -18.32
CA ALA A 120 2.99 -9.57 -16.96
C ALA A 120 4.20 -10.52 -16.97
N LYS A 121 4.15 -11.62 -17.75
CA LYS A 121 5.30 -12.52 -17.93
C LYS A 121 6.51 -11.82 -18.55
N LYS A 122 6.32 -11.00 -19.57
CA LYS A 122 7.40 -10.21 -20.19
C LYS A 122 8.01 -9.20 -19.21
N ALA A 123 7.21 -8.71 -18.24
CA ALA A 123 7.67 -7.85 -17.15
C ALA A 123 8.37 -8.61 -16.00
N GLY A 124 8.52 -9.96 -16.12
CA GLY A 124 9.19 -10.80 -15.13
C GLY A 124 8.31 -11.25 -13.97
N LEU A 125 6.99 -11.24 -14.16
CA LEU A 125 6.00 -11.75 -13.20
C LEU A 125 5.50 -13.13 -13.65
N ASP A 126 5.08 -13.96 -12.70
CA ASP A 126 4.56 -15.30 -13.00
C ASP A 126 3.16 -15.28 -13.65
N GLY A 127 2.48 -14.15 -13.57
CA GLY A 127 1.14 -13.91 -14.12
C GLY A 127 0.67 -12.50 -13.76
N VAL A 128 -0.61 -12.20 -14.02
CA VAL A 128 -1.19 -10.92 -13.60
C VAL A 128 -1.17 -10.80 -12.07
N ILE A 129 -0.84 -9.62 -11.58
CA ILE A 129 -0.81 -9.34 -10.15
C ILE A 129 -1.97 -8.44 -9.75
N VAL A 130 -2.42 -8.54 -8.51
CA VAL A 130 -3.47 -7.69 -7.96
C VAL A 130 -2.95 -6.25 -7.81
N HIS A 131 -3.80 -5.27 -8.11
CA HIS A 131 -3.49 -3.85 -7.88
C HIS A 131 -3.16 -3.60 -6.40
N GLY A 132 -2.12 -2.85 -6.14
CA GLY A 132 -1.72 -2.56 -4.75
C GLY A 132 -2.85 -1.95 -3.93
N LEU A 133 -3.58 -0.98 -4.49
CA LEU A 133 -4.72 -0.35 -3.82
C LEU A 133 -5.89 -1.32 -3.58
N CYS A 134 -6.09 -2.31 -4.45
CA CYS A 134 -7.08 -3.36 -4.23
C CYS A 134 -6.69 -4.23 -3.02
N THR A 135 -5.43 -4.66 -2.95
CA THR A 135 -4.90 -5.39 -1.79
C THR A 135 -5.02 -4.58 -0.50
N MET A 136 -4.72 -3.27 -0.56
CA MET A 136 -4.90 -2.36 0.57
C MET A 136 -6.36 -2.31 1.01
N ALA A 137 -7.29 -2.15 0.08
CA ALA A 137 -8.72 -2.06 0.38
C ALA A 137 -9.23 -3.34 1.06
N MET A 138 -8.90 -4.52 0.54
CA MET A 138 -9.25 -5.80 1.17
C MET A 138 -8.68 -5.94 2.59
N ALA A 139 -7.43 -5.55 2.80
CA ALA A 139 -6.82 -5.60 4.13
C ALA A 139 -7.49 -4.63 5.12
N ILE A 140 -7.83 -3.41 4.68
CA ILE A 140 -8.52 -2.41 5.49
C ILE A 140 -9.95 -2.86 5.81
N GLU A 141 -10.66 -3.49 4.87
CA GLU A 141 -11.96 -4.09 5.10
C GLU A 141 -11.89 -5.08 6.26
N GLN A 142 -10.92 -6.02 6.26
CA GLN A 142 -10.74 -6.96 7.36
C GLN A 142 -10.48 -6.26 8.70
N ILE A 143 -9.68 -5.19 8.72
CA ILE A 143 -9.43 -4.42 9.94
C ILE A 143 -10.72 -3.71 10.39
N THR A 144 -11.45 -3.11 9.47
CA THR A 144 -12.66 -2.35 9.75
C THR A 144 -13.75 -3.26 10.33
N ASP A 145 -14.00 -4.39 9.67
CA ASP A 145 -15.08 -5.31 10.05
C ASP A 145 -14.80 -6.01 11.38
N ASN A 146 -13.55 -6.39 11.62
CA ASN A 146 -13.20 -7.20 12.79
C ASN A 146 -12.70 -6.38 13.98
N HIS A 147 -12.35 -5.10 13.79
CA HIS A 147 -11.72 -4.30 14.85
C HIS A 147 -12.25 -2.88 15.00
N LEU A 148 -12.88 -2.30 13.98
CA LEU A 148 -13.40 -0.93 14.00
C LEU A 148 -14.93 -0.86 13.90
N GLY A 149 -15.64 -1.94 14.21
CA GLY A 149 -17.10 -1.97 14.24
C GLY A 149 -17.80 -1.95 12.87
N GLY A 150 -17.07 -2.21 11.79
CA GLY A 150 -17.63 -2.32 10.43
C GLY A 150 -17.90 -0.99 9.72
N PHE A 151 -17.56 0.15 10.33
CA PHE A 151 -17.82 1.46 9.72
C PHE A 151 -16.53 2.14 9.22
N PRO A 152 -16.31 2.23 7.89
CA PRO A 152 -15.06 2.80 7.34
C PRO A 152 -14.93 4.32 7.53
N GLY A 153 -16.01 5.02 7.91
CA GLY A 153 -16.03 6.47 8.12
C GLY A 153 -15.17 6.94 9.30
N THR A 154 -14.80 6.03 10.20
CA THR A 154 -13.90 6.30 11.31
C THR A 154 -12.45 6.50 10.86
N ILE A 155 -12.06 5.98 9.68
CA ILE A 155 -10.70 6.04 9.17
C ILE A 155 -10.33 7.46 8.77
N LYS A 156 -9.21 7.97 9.31
CA LYS A 156 -8.68 9.32 9.03
C LYS A 156 -7.40 9.31 8.23
N GLU A 157 -6.56 8.32 8.41
CA GLU A 157 -5.31 8.21 7.67
C GLU A 157 -4.92 6.76 7.44
N VAL A 158 -4.42 6.48 6.25
CA VAL A 158 -3.81 5.19 5.88
C VAL A 158 -2.45 5.45 5.27
N GLY A 159 -1.43 4.80 5.83
CA GLY A 159 -0.09 4.75 5.27
C GLY A 159 0.40 3.32 5.25
N LEU A 160 1.10 2.92 4.17
CA LEU A 160 1.68 1.58 4.07
C LEU A 160 2.76 1.51 2.98
N ARG A 161 3.45 0.38 2.92
CA ARG A 161 4.40 0.07 1.87
C ARG A 161 4.07 -1.28 1.23
N PHE A 162 3.83 -1.29 -0.07
CA PHE A 162 3.78 -2.52 -0.87
C PHE A 162 5.19 -3.11 -0.99
N SER A 163 5.35 -4.40 -0.74
CA SER A 163 6.67 -5.05 -0.67
C SER A 163 6.83 -6.27 -1.54
N SER A 164 5.76 -6.98 -1.83
CA SER A 164 5.75 -8.13 -2.74
C SER A 164 4.47 -8.16 -3.55
N PRO A 165 4.48 -8.71 -4.77
CA PRO A 165 3.27 -8.88 -5.56
C PRO A 165 2.26 -9.79 -4.84
N VAL A 166 0.98 -9.58 -5.14
CA VAL A 166 -0.14 -10.45 -4.75
C VAL A 166 -0.76 -10.99 -6.03
N TRP A 167 -1.05 -12.28 -6.06
CA TRP A 167 -1.72 -12.93 -7.19
C TRP A 167 -3.20 -13.18 -6.88
N PRO A 168 -4.06 -13.23 -7.90
CA PRO A 168 -5.39 -13.82 -7.73
C PRO A 168 -5.28 -15.20 -7.07
N THR A 169 -6.22 -15.52 -6.22
CA THR A 169 -6.28 -16.77 -5.41
C THR A 169 -5.24 -16.91 -4.29
N ASP A 170 -4.41 -15.90 -4.04
CA ASP A 170 -3.57 -15.90 -2.83
C ASP A 170 -4.44 -15.91 -1.56
N ASP A 171 -4.01 -16.66 -0.56
CA ASP A 171 -4.53 -16.55 0.80
C ASP A 171 -3.61 -15.61 1.60
N LEU A 172 -4.17 -14.60 2.20
CA LEU A 172 -3.47 -13.55 2.91
C LEU A 172 -3.92 -13.49 4.37
N THR A 173 -3.00 -13.10 5.24
CA THR A 173 -3.27 -12.84 6.66
C THR A 173 -2.91 -11.40 6.98
N VAL A 174 -3.88 -10.60 7.45
CA VAL A 174 -3.61 -9.29 8.04
C VAL A 174 -3.44 -9.44 9.55
N GLN A 175 -2.34 -8.89 10.07
CA GLN A 175 -2.04 -8.85 11.49
C GLN A 175 -1.83 -7.43 11.95
N GLY A 176 -2.32 -7.08 13.12
CA GLY A 176 -2.20 -5.75 13.66
C GLY A 176 -1.89 -5.69 15.13
N TRP A 177 -1.33 -4.56 15.54
CA TRP A 177 -0.96 -4.25 16.91
C TRP A 177 -1.15 -2.75 17.20
N LYS A 178 -1.29 -2.41 18.46
CA LYS A 178 -1.47 -1.02 18.89
C LYS A 178 -0.22 -0.19 18.57
N ALA A 179 -0.41 1.03 18.09
CA ALA A 179 0.67 2.00 18.02
C ALA A 179 0.94 2.57 19.41
N GLU A 180 2.19 2.51 19.88
CA GLU A 180 2.58 3.03 21.20
C GLU A 180 2.72 4.56 21.22
N ASP A 181 2.99 5.14 20.07
CA ASP A 181 3.29 6.57 19.89
C ASP A 181 2.04 7.43 19.62
N GLU A 182 0.88 6.80 19.40
CA GLU A 182 -0.31 7.54 19.01
C GLU A 182 -1.59 6.78 19.39
N GLU A 183 -2.44 7.44 20.16
CA GLU A 183 -3.77 6.94 20.48
C GLU A 183 -4.63 6.88 19.21
N ASN A 184 -5.55 5.92 19.13
CA ASN A 184 -6.40 5.70 17.95
C ASN A 184 -5.63 5.39 16.66
N SER A 185 -4.50 4.72 16.81
CA SER A 185 -3.68 4.24 15.71
C SER A 185 -3.39 2.75 15.83
N LEU A 186 -3.49 2.06 14.69
CA LEU A 186 -3.10 0.67 14.53
C LEU A 186 -1.90 0.58 13.60
N LEU A 187 -0.96 -0.27 13.93
CA LEU A 187 0.06 -0.73 13.01
C LEU A 187 -0.36 -2.09 12.46
N PHE A 188 -0.10 -2.34 11.18
CA PHE A 188 -0.47 -3.62 10.58
C PHE A 188 0.53 -4.07 9.50
N GLU A 189 0.50 -5.34 9.21
CA GLU A 189 1.20 -5.98 8.11
C GLU A 189 0.28 -6.99 7.45
N VAL A 190 0.53 -7.28 6.19
CA VAL A 190 -0.17 -8.35 5.46
C VAL A 190 0.87 -9.33 4.94
N ASN A 191 0.67 -10.59 5.29
CA ASN A 191 1.53 -11.69 4.88
C ASN A 191 0.77 -12.63 3.94
N ARG A 192 1.49 -13.31 3.05
CA ARG A 192 0.92 -14.47 2.36
C ARG A 192 0.82 -15.62 3.34
N SER A 193 -0.37 -16.21 3.45
CA SER A 193 -0.65 -17.29 4.40
C SER A 193 0.27 -18.48 4.17
N GLY A 194 0.69 -19.12 5.25
CA GLY A 194 1.61 -20.25 5.21
C GLY A 194 3.08 -19.92 4.96
N GLY A 195 3.47 -18.62 4.99
CA GLY A 195 4.85 -18.20 4.79
C GLY A 195 5.19 -16.83 5.37
N ASP A 196 6.48 -16.48 5.35
CA ASP A 196 7.01 -15.21 5.86
C ASP A 196 6.99 -14.06 4.83
N THR A 197 6.36 -14.27 3.66
CA THR A 197 6.34 -13.29 2.60
C THR A 197 5.38 -12.15 2.93
N LYS A 198 5.93 -11.00 3.29
CA LYS A 198 5.15 -9.79 3.54
C LYS A 198 4.78 -9.12 2.22
N VAL A 199 3.51 -8.93 1.98
CA VAL A 199 2.96 -8.23 0.82
C VAL A 199 2.71 -6.75 1.11
N ILE A 200 2.31 -6.42 2.36
CA ILE A 200 2.25 -5.06 2.90
C ILE A 200 3.10 -4.98 4.16
N LYS A 201 3.89 -3.91 4.25
CA LYS A 201 4.76 -3.58 5.41
C LYS A 201 4.48 -2.17 5.90
N SER A 202 4.84 -1.95 7.18
CA SER A 202 4.75 -0.63 7.79
C SER A 202 3.37 0.01 7.63
N GLY A 203 2.32 -0.81 7.68
CA GLY A 203 0.95 -0.35 7.67
C GLY A 203 0.66 0.45 8.93
N ARG A 204 0.05 1.63 8.77
CA ARG A 204 -0.51 2.45 9.86
C ARG A 204 -1.90 2.91 9.44
N LEU A 205 -2.83 2.75 10.34
CA LEU A 205 -4.20 3.21 10.22
C LEU A 205 -4.52 4.12 11.40
N LYS A 206 -4.96 5.35 11.13
CA LYS A 206 -5.52 6.24 12.15
C LYS A 206 -7.02 6.29 12.00
N PHE A 207 -7.72 6.30 13.13
CA PHE A 207 -9.17 6.31 13.17
C PHE A 207 -9.68 7.21 14.31
N GLU A 208 -10.91 7.65 14.22
CA GLU A 208 -11.61 8.29 15.34
C GLU A 208 -12.34 7.23 16.14
N ASN A 209 -12.22 7.27 17.46
CA ASN A 209 -13.11 6.48 18.31
C ASN A 209 -14.51 7.08 18.22
N GLU A 210 -15.46 6.34 17.69
CA GLU A 210 -16.86 6.67 17.81
C GLU A 210 -17.35 6.45 19.26
N GLN A 211 -17.01 7.37 20.15
CA GLN A 211 -17.87 7.64 21.28
C GLN A 211 -18.90 8.63 20.78
N HIS A 212 -20.13 8.18 20.53
CA HIS A 212 -21.34 8.92 20.14
C HIS A 212 -21.69 8.91 18.63
N ILE A 213 -22.12 7.77 18.13
CA ILE A 213 -23.29 7.78 17.26
C ILE A 213 -24.41 7.17 18.10
N GLY A 214 -25.16 8.04 18.80
CA GLY A 214 -26.46 7.69 19.34
C GLY A 214 -27.40 7.48 18.15
N PHE A 215 -27.92 6.26 18.00
CA PHE A 215 -29.12 5.99 17.23
C PHE A 215 -30.33 6.44 18.00
#